data_3fef688fb2bb6d06014a6b3b3f4ae1a9
#
_entry.id   3fef688fb2bb6d06014a6b3b3f4ae1a9
#
_cell.length_a   1.000
_cell.length_b   1.000
_cell.length_c   1.000
_cell.angle_alpha   90.00
_cell.angle_beta   90.00
_cell.angle_gamma   90.00
#
_symmetry.space_group_name_H-M   'P 1'
#
loop_
_entity.id
_entity.type
_entity.pdbx_description
1 polymer ?
#
loop_
_entity_poly.entity_id
_entity_poly.type
_entity_poly.pdbx_seq_one_letter_code
_entity_poly.pdbx_strand_id
1 'polypeptide(L)'
;MKKVSIKDVAKEAGVSPTTVSYILNNNKNVSITPETRDRVLAAAEKLKYVPSQVAKTLGSSRVLGKTQSKMIGVVIPQTEDTAADAYIMLSNPFYSTFLSAVEFEMRRANYHVLVTGTNRGQSYIEVVKSRALDGVIIIGMYPSEDVEEYRRFNIPTVLVDCYGSSGEGFCSIRTDDRLGGYMATKYLLDMGHRSIAFVSGEIKEDGVNYMRYLGYLDALKEFGVKCDARLTFDGYVGFSYGAEAAETIARSNRRRKQKITAVFATSDITAIGLIKGLSENGLSVPDDISVMGFDDIDYAEMCVPGLTTVRQNIILKGHEAAKLIIKAMNGEEAASETIIPMQLVERSSVKKFEMYAEVT
;
A
#
# COMPACT_ATOMS: atom_id res chain seq x y z
N MET A 1 17.72 -14.46 -31.77
CA MET A 1 16.85 -14.11 -32.92
C MET A 1 16.79 -12.60 -33.05
N LYS A 2 16.98 -12.03 -34.25
CA LYS A 2 16.89 -10.58 -34.46
C LYS A 2 15.43 -10.13 -34.31
N LYS A 3 15.17 -9.16 -33.43
CA LYS A 3 13.81 -8.65 -33.18
C LYS A 3 13.32 -7.93 -34.44
N VAL A 4 12.15 -8.33 -34.95
CA VAL A 4 11.51 -7.71 -36.13
C VAL A 4 11.18 -6.25 -35.81
N SER A 5 11.54 -5.34 -36.71
CA SER A 5 11.34 -3.91 -36.58
C SER A 5 10.21 -3.40 -37.48
N ILE A 6 9.69 -2.20 -37.20
CA ILE A 6 8.73 -1.53 -38.09
C ILE A 6 9.26 -1.35 -39.52
N LYS A 7 10.58 -1.23 -39.69
CA LYS A 7 11.22 -1.14 -41.02
C LYS A 7 11.13 -2.45 -41.79
N ASP A 8 11.16 -3.58 -41.10
CA ASP A 8 11.01 -4.89 -41.74
C ASP A 8 9.58 -5.09 -42.24
N VAL A 9 8.58 -4.68 -41.44
CA VAL A 9 7.16 -4.67 -41.87
C VAL A 9 6.93 -3.73 -43.04
N ALA A 10 7.52 -2.54 -43.02
CA ALA A 10 7.43 -1.56 -44.10
C ALA A 10 8.02 -2.09 -45.41
N LYS A 11 9.14 -2.78 -45.32
CA LYS A 11 9.80 -3.43 -46.47
C LYS A 11 8.93 -4.56 -47.05
N GLU A 12 8.37 -5.41 -46.19
CA GLU A 12 7.51 -6.52 -46.58
C GLU A 12 6.21 -6.02 -47.21
N ALA A 13 5.59 -4.97 -46.65
CA ALA A 13 4.35 -4.39 -47.16
C ALA A 13 4.53 -3.43 -48.36
N GLY A 14 5.76 -3.08 -48.73
CA GLY A 14 6.05 -2.12 -49.81
C GLY A 14 5.57 -0.69 -49.52
N VAL A 15 5.68 -0.24 -48.27
CA VAL A 15 5.25 1.11 -47.83
C VAL A 15 6.30 1.76 -46.94
N SER A 16 6.09 3.05 -46.59
CA SER A 16 6.97 3.72 -45.65
C SER A 16 6.76 3.24 -44.22
N PRO A 17 7.79 3.30 -43.33
CA PRO A 17 7.61 3.02 -41.90
C PRO A 17 6.53 3.89 -41.24
N THR A 18 6.37 5.13 -41.72
CA THR A 18 5.36 6.08 -41.26
C THR A 18 3.95 5.57 -41.62
N THR A 19 3.75 5.03 -42.82
CA THR A 19 2.48 4.43 -43.25
C THR A 19 2.13 3.22 -42.38
N VAL A 20 3.09 2.34 -42.09
CA VAL A 20 2.92 1.22 -41.16
C VAL A 20 2.51 1.71 -39.78
N SER A 21 3.18 2.75 -39.26
CA SER A 21 2.84 3.35 -37.98
C SER A 21 1.41 3.89 -37.92
N TYR A 22 0.96 4.59 -38.95
CA TYR A 22 -0.41 5.12 -39.03
C TYR A 22 -1.45 4.02 -39.04
N ILE A 23 -1.21 2.93 -39.78
CA ILE A 23 -2.13 1.80 -39.87
C ILE A 23 -2.22 1.05 -38.54
N LEU A 24 -1.08 0.69 -37.95
CA LEU A 24 -1.03 -0.07 -36.70
C LEU A 24 -1.53 0.72 -35.49
N ASN A 25 -1.46 2.07 -35.55
CA ASN A 25 -2.00 2.95 -34.51
C ASN A 25 -3.43 3.44 -34.80
N ASN A 26 -4.07 2.93 -35.85
CA ASN A 26 -5.42 3.27 -36.28
C ASN A 26 -5.66 4.79 -36.38
N ASN A 27 -4.70 5.53 -36.95
CA ASN A 27 -4.78 6.99 -37.08
C ASN A 27 -5.83 7.37 -38.13
N LYS A 28 -6.93 7.96 -37.67
CA LYS A 28 -8.08 8.35 -38.51
C LYS A 28 -7.84 9.63 -39.34
N ASN A 29 -6.79 10.37 -39.05
CA ASN A 29 -6.50 11.66 -39.71
C ASN A 29 -5.71 11.48 -41.03
N VAL A 30 -5.42 10.25 -41.44
CA VAL A 30 -4.68 9.96 -42.66
C VAL A 30 -5.51 9.07 -43.58
N SER A 31 -5.74 9.51 -44.79
CA SER A 31 -6.45 8.72 -45.80
C SER A 31 -5.51 7.62 -46.34
N ILE A 32 -5.82 6.38 -46.04
CA ILE A 32 -5.09 5.17 -46.48
C ILE A 32 -6.08 4.22 -47.11
N THR A 33 -5.75 3.72 -48.29
CA THR A 33 -6.64 2.80 -49.00
C THR A 33 -6.79 1.48 -48.25
N PRO A 34 -7.97 0.80 -48.37
CA PRO A 34 -8.20 -0.50 -47.73
C PRO A 34 -7.12 -1.53 -48.12
N GLU A 35 -6.74 -1.59 -49.38
CA GLU A 35 -5.75 -2.54 -49.90
C GLU A 35 -4.37 -2.32 -49.26
N THR A 36 -3.99 -1.06 -49.01
CA THR A 36 -2.72 -0.75 -48.33
C THR A 36 -2.76 -1.13 -46.85
N ARG A 37 -3.94 -0.95 -46.21
CA ARG A 37 -4.14 -1.35 -44.81
C ARG A 37 -4.02 -2.87 -44.67
N ASP A 38 -4.67 -3.64 -45.57
CA ASP A 38 -4.68 -5.11 -45.52
C ASP A 38 -3.28 -5.69 -45.77
N ARG A 39 -2.51 -5.12 -46.72
CA ARG A 39 -1.11 -5.52 -46.97
C ARG A 39 -0.22 -5.31 -45.73
N VAL A 40 -0.35 -4.19 -45.03
CA VAL A 40 0.43 -3.91 -43.83
C VAL A 40 0.07 -4.84 -42.69
N LEU A 41 -1.22 -5.10 -42.48
CA LEU A 41 -1.68 -6.03 -41.43
C LEU A 41 -1.20 -7.46 -41.72
N ALA A 42 -1.30 -7.93 -42.96
CA ALA A 42 -0.81 -9.25 -43.38
C ALA A 42 0.73 -9.36 -43.22
N ALA A 43 1.49 -8.31 -43.56
CA ALA A 43 2.94 -8.27 -43.36
C ALA A 43 3.32 -8.31 -41.91
N ALA A 44 2.60 -7.57 -41.03
CA ALA A 44 2.85 -7.57 -39.60
C ALA A 44 2.56 -8.95 -38.98
N GLU A 45 1.47 -9.60 -39.38
CA GLU A 45 1.12 -10.95 -38.92
C GLU A 45 2.15 -11.99 -39.40
N LYS A 46 2.49 -12.00 -40.69
CA LYS A 46 3.52 -12.89 -41.26
C LYS A 46 4.84 -12.82 -40.55
N LEU A 47 5.28 -11.60 -40.20
CA LEU A 47 6.55 -11.34 -39.51
C LEU A 47 6.42 -11.46 -37.98
N LYS A 48 5.22 -11.77 -37.45
CA LYS A 48 4.93 -11.78 -36.01
C LYS A 48 5.38 -10.49 -35.33
N TYR A 49 5.19 -9.36 -35.99
CA TYR A 49 5.61 -8.06 -35.48
C TYR A 49 4.64 -7.56 -34.41
N VAL A 50 5.17 -7.32 -33.22
CA VAL A 50 4.42 -6.66 -32.15
C VAL A 50 4.94 -5.22 -32.01
N PRO A 51 4.06 -4.20 -32.15
CA PRO A 51 4.46 -2.81 -31.95
C PRO A 51 5.06 -2.58 -30.59
N SER A 52 6.27 -2.06 -30.52
CA SER A 52 6.91 -1.72 -29.24
C SER A 52 6.34 -0.41 -28.70
N GLN A 53 5.84 -0.41 -27.48
CA GLN A 53 5.41 0.81 -26.78
C GLN A 53 6.53 1.86 -26.75
N VAL A 54 7.78 1.44 -26.49
CA VAL A 54 8.97 2.32 -26.49
C VAL A 54 9.20 2.95 -27.86
N ALA A 55 8.96 2.21 -28.96
CA ALA A 55 9.09 2.78 -30.31
C ALA A 55 7.94 3.75 -30.64
N LYS A 56 6.75 3.55 -30.07
CA LYS A 56 5.64 4.51 -30.17
C LYS A 56 5.96 5.82 -29.47
N THR A 57 6.54 5.76 -28.28
CA THR A 57 6.95 6.93 -27.49
C THR A 57 8.04 7.74 -28.18
N LEU A 58 9.05 7.07 -28.75
CA LEU A 58 10.16 7.74 -29.47
C LEU A 58 9.75 8.34 -30.83
N GLY A 59 8.74 7.75 -31.50
CA GLY A 59 8.26 8.24 -32.81
C GLY A 59 7.33 9.45 -32.70
N SER A 60 6.56 9.57 -31.63
CA SER A 60 5.60 10.65 -31.41
C SER A 60 6.19 11.90 -30.75
N SER A 61 7.34 11.79 -30.09
CA SER A 61 8.02 12.93 -29.44
C SER A 61 8.48 14.02 -30.41
N ARG A 62 8.45 13.78 -31.73
CA ARG A 62 8.90 14.78 -32.73
C ARG A 62 7.80 15.64 -33.31
N VAL A 63 6.51 15.36 -33.05
CA VAL A 63 5.43 16.04 -33.78
C VAL A 63 4.39 16.74 -32.92
N LEU A 64 4.17 16.33 -31.67
CA LEU A 64 3.20 16.98 -30.74
C LEU A 64 3.58 16.71 -29.29
N GLY A 65 3.62 17.74 -28.45
CA GLY A 65 4.04 17.75 -27.05
C GLY A 65 3.63 16.54 -26.21
N LYS A 66 4.45 16.24 -25.20
CA LYS A 66 4.36 15.19 -24.15
C LYS A 66 3.59 13.92 -24.56
N THR A 67 4.30 12.96 -25.12
CA THR A 67 3.73 11.62 -25.38
C THR A 67 3.54 10.89 -24.06
N GLN A 68 2.32 10.62 -23.69
CA GLN A 68 1.98 9.81 -22.50
C GLN A 68 2.37 8.36 -22.75
N SER A 69 3.06 7.74 -21.80
CA SER A 69 3.42 6.31 -21.82
C SER A 69 2.21 5.41 -21.53
N LYS A 70 1.16 5.98 -20.96
CA LYS A 70 0.01 5.27 -20.39
C LYS A 70 0.40 4.30 -19.27
N MET A 71 1.45 4.64 -18.54
CA MET A 71 1.93 3.88 -17.38
C MET A 71 2.05 4.77 -16.17
N ILE A 72 1.57 4.28 -15.03
CA ILE A 72 1.84 4.86 -13.72
C ILE A 72 2.68 3.89 -12.88
N GLY A 73 3.47 4.44 -11.96
CA GLY A 73 4.17 3.66 -10.94
C GLY A 73 3.36 3.61 -9.65
N VAL A 74 3.31 2.44 -9.01
CA VAL A 74 2.97 2.33 -7.59
C VAL A 74 4.22 1.86 -6.88
N VAL A 75 4.73 2.71 -6.00
CA VAL A 75 5.98 2.51 -5.30
C VAL A 75 5.69 2.17 -3.85
N ILE A 76 6.20 1.02 -3.40
CA ILE A 76 6.04 0.52 -2.04
C ILE A 76 7.44 0.45 -1.42
N PRO A 77 7.71 1.17 -0.31
CA PRO A 77 9.02 1.15 0.30
C PRO A 77 9.36 -0.23 0.84
N GLN A 78 10.59 -0.65 0.65
CA GLN A 78 11.16 -1.79 1.34
C GLN A 78 11.99 -1.26 2.52
N THR A 79 11.66 -1.70 3.72
CA THR A 79 12.31 -1.21 4.94
C THR A 79 13.60 -1.94 5.27
N GLU A 80 13.81 -3.18 4.78
CA GLU A 80 15.02 -3.97 5.04
C GLU A 80 15.43 -4.87 3.87
N ASP A 81 16.74 -5.16 3.80
CA ASP A 81 17.41 -5.95 2.74
C ASP A 81 17.44 -7.46 3.01
N THR A 82 16.42 -8.05 3.63
CA THR A 82 16.42 -9.50 3.81
C THR A 82 15.66 -10.20 2.68
N ALA A 83 16.16 -11.35 2.22
CA ALA A 83 15.47 -12.14 1.19
C ALA A 83 14.06 -12.56 1.61
N ALA A 84 13.76 -12.58 2.92
CA ALA A 84 12.44 -12.80 3.45
C ALA A 84 11.49 -11.63 3.17
N ASP A 85 11.98 -10.39 3.20
CA ASP A 85 11.18 -9.18 3.04
C ASP A 85 10.72 -8.95 1.61
N ALA A 86 11.47 -9.42 0.61
CA ALA A 86 11.10 -9.33 -0.80
C ALA A 86 9.77 -10.04 -1.12
N TYR A 87 9.40 -11.07 -0.35
CA TYR A 87 8.13 -11.79 -0.51
C TYR A 87 6.99 -11.18 0.30
N ILE A 88 7.28 -10.36 1.31
CA ILE A 88 6.30 -9.86 2.29
C ILE A 88 5.39 -8.78 1.68
N MET A 89 5.91 -7.97 0.76
CA MET A 89 5.19 -6.82 0.23
C MET A 89 3.83 -7.17 -0.40
N LEU A 90 3.80 -8.10 -1.34
CA LEU A 90 2.55 -8.52 -2.00
C LEU A 90 1.77 -9.59 -1.22
N SER A 91 2.40 -10.26 -0.26
CA SER A 91 1.73 -11.19 0.63
C SER A 91 0.95 -10.51 1.75
N ASN A 92 1.21 -9.24 2.05
CA ASN A 92 0.38 -8.46 2.96
C ASN A 92 -0.93 -8.05 2.25
N PRO A 93 -2.09 -8.52 2.72
CA PRO A 93 -3.39 -8.27 2.08
C PRO A 93 -3.74 -6.78 1.94
N PHE A 94 -3.21 -5.93 2.79
CA PHE A 94 -3.37 -4.48 2.66
C PHE A 94 -2.89 -4.00 1.28
N TYR A 95 -1.66 -4.34 0.89
CA TYR A 95 -1.10 -3.89 -0.39
C TYR A 95 -1.80 -4.52 -1.59
N SER A 96 -2.12 -5.82 -1.53
CA SER A 96 -2.81 -6.49 -2.63
C SER A 96 -4.22 -5.93 -2.88
N THR A 97 -4.97 -5.62 -1.81
CA THR A 97 -6.29 -5.00 -1.89
C THR A 97 -6.21 -3.58 -2.43
N PHE A 98 -5.27 -2.77 -1.92
CA PHE A 98 -5.02 -1.42 -2.42
C PHE A 98 -4.64 -1.41 -3.90
N LEU A 99 -3.69 -2.25 -4.30
CA LEU A 99 -3.24 -2.36 -5.70
C LEU A 99 -4.35 -2.81 -6.63
N SER A 100 -5.22 -3.73 -6.20
CA SER A 100 -6.38 -4.16 -6.98
C SER A 100 -7.34 -3.01 -7.25
N ALA A 101 -7.60 -2.15 -6.25
CA ALA A 101 -8.45 -0.98 -6.41
C ALA A 101 -7.81 0.08 -7.33
N VAL A 102 -6.50 0.32 -7.21
CA VAL A 102 -5.76 1.23 -8.09
C VAL A 102 -5.77 0.69 -9.52
N GLU A 103 -5.45 -0.59 -9.74
CA GLU A 103 -5.43 -1.22 -11.08
C GLU A 103 -6.78 -1.10 -11.77
N PHE A 104 -7.86 -1.37 -11.03
CA PHE A 104 -9.22 -1.29 -11.55
C PHE A 104 -9.52 0.10 -12.16
N GLU A 105 -9.22 1.19 -11.44
CA GLU A 105 -9.45 2.55 -11.94
C GLU A 105 -8.48 2.92 -13.06
N MET A 106 -7.20 2.54 -12.95
CA MET A 106 -6.21 2.83 -13.98
C MET A 106 -6.55 2.13 -15.29
N ARG A 107 -6.97 0.89 -15.26
CA ARG A 107 -7.39 0.14 -16.44
C ARG A 107 -8.61 0.78 -17.11
N ARG A 108 -9.59 1.27 -16.34
CA ARG A 108 -10.74 2.02 -16.87
C ARG A 108 -10.33 3.32 -17.56
N ALA A 109 -9.29 3.97 -17.03
CA ALA A 109 -8.70 5.19 -17.62
C ALA A 109 -7.70 4.88 -18.76
N ASN A 110 -7.56 3.60 -19.17
CA ASN A 110 -6.60 3.14 -20.19
C ASN A 110 -5.14 3.41 -19.84
N TYR A 111 -4.80 3.21 -18.55
CA TYR A 111 -3.44 3.21 -18.02
C TYR A 111 -3.04 1.81 -17.54
N HIS A 112 -1.74 1.55 -17.53
CA HIS A 112 -1.14 0.35 -16.94
C HIS A 112 -0.46 0.72 -15.62
N VAL A 113 -0.44 -0.23 -14.69
CA VAL A 113 0.21 -0.06 -13.39
C VAL A 113 1.52 -0.85 -13.37
N LEU A 114 2.61 -0.17 -13.06
CA LEU A 114 3.90 -0.76 -12.74
C LEU A 114 4.10 -0.74 -11.23
N VAL A 115 4.07 -1.90 -10.58
CA VAL A 115 4.41 -2.01 -9.16
C VAL A 115 5.92 -2.17 -9.03
N THR A 116 6.54 -1.37 -8.19
CA THR A 116 7.97 -1.44 -7.92
C THR A 116 8.26 -1.22 -6.45
N GLY A 117 9.19 -2.02 -5.91
CA GLY A 117 9.85 -1.73 -4.66
C GLY A 117 11.14 -0.94 -4.92
N THR A 118 11.80 -0.46 -3.87
CA THR A 118 13.13 0.09 -3.98
C THR A 118 14.12 -0.79 -3.25
N ASN A 119 15.29 -0.93 -3.84
CA ASN A 119 16.45 -1.39 -3.11
C ASN A 119 17.03 -0.22 -2.30
N ARG A 120 17.59 -0.51 -1.14
CA ARG A 120 18.23 0.48 -0.29
C ARG A 120 19.26 1.29 -1.09
N GLY A 121 19.11 2.62 -1.12
CA GLY A 121 20.00 3.52 -1.84
C GLY A 121 19.72 3.72 -3.34
N GLN A 122 18.66 3.13 -3.90
CA GLN A 122 18.20 3.48 -5.25
C GLN A 122 17.18 4.62 -5.21
N SER A 123 17.44 5.65 -6.00
CA SER A 123 16.48 6.73 -6.20
C SER A 123 15.30 6.24 -7.05
N TYR A 124 14.08 6.41 -6.53
CA TYR A 124 12.86 6.10 -7.27
C TYR A 124 12.70 6.88 -8.56
N ILE A 125 13.29 8.07 -8.61
CA ILE A 125 13.20 8.92 -9.78
C ILE A 125 13.89 8.32 -11.00
N GLU A 126 14.92 7.50 -10.79
CA GLU A 126 15.56 6.75 -11.88
C GLU A 126 14.59 5.72 -12.48
N VAL A 127 13.79 5.06 -11.65
CA VAL A 127 12.74 4.13 -12.14
C VAL A 127 11.69 4.89 -12.93
N VAL A 128 11.21 6.03 -12.42
CA VAL A 128 10.21 6.87 -13.09
C VAL A 128 10.73 7.35 -14.45
N LYS A 129 11.96 7.88 -14.50
CA LYS A 129 12.59 8.38 -15.73
C LYS A 129 12.90 7.26 -16.72
N SER A 130 13.49 6.15 -16.27
CA SER A 130 13.87 5.04 -17.15
C SER A 130 12.68 4.32 -17.76
N ARG A 131 11.53 4.34 -17.09
CA ARG A 131 10.27 3.73 -17.55
C ARG A 131 9.33 4.73 -18.19
N ALA A 132 9.67 6.02 -18.21
CA ALA A 132 8.85 7.11 -18.75
C ALA A 132 7.43 7.09 -18.15
N LEU A 133 7.31 6.95 -16.83
CA LEU A 133 6.02 6.91 -16.14
C LEU A 133 5.35 8.29 -16.21
N ASP A 134 4.03 8.30 -16.43
CA ASP A 134 3.24 9.54 -16.52
C ASP A 134 2.91 10.11 -15.13
N GLY A 135 2.93 9.26 -14.10
CA GLY A 135 2.70 9.64 -12.71
C GLY A 135 3.07 8.52 -11.74
N VAL A 136 3.09 8.83 -10.46
CA VAL A 136 3.51 7.92 -9.39
C VAL A 136 2.59 8.00 -8.18
N ILE A 137 2.20 6.85 -7.65
CA ILE A 137 1.56 6.71 -6.34
C ILE A 137 2.61 6.11 -5.39
N ILE A 138 2.87 6.78 -4.28
CA ILE A 138 3.87 6.39 -3.29
C ILE A 138 3.15 6.01 -2.00
N ILE A 139 3.40 4.80 -1.45
CA ILE A 139 2.75 4.31 -0.23
C ILE A 139 3.78 4.27 0.90
N GLY A 140 3.44 4.85 2.05
CA GLY A 140 4.25 4.79 3.26
C GLY A 140 5.29 5.90 3.36
N MET A 141 6.28 5.71 4.25
CA MET A 141 7.25 6.74 4.61
C MET A 141 8.42 6.79 3.64
N TYR A 142 8.81 7.99 3.26
CA TYR A 142 9.95 8.27 2.38
C TYR A 142 10.88 9.31 2.98
N PRO A 143 12.18 9.24 2.68
CA PRO A 143 13.09 10.34 2.94
C PRO A 143 12.60 11.61 2.24
N SER A 144 12.65 12.75 2.94
CA SER A 144 12.24 14.05 2.38
C SER A 144 13.01 14.42 1.10
N GLU A 145 14.25 13.97 0.99
CA GLU A 145 15.13 14.18 -0.17
C GLU A 145 14.58 13.54 -1.46
N ASP A 146 14.02 12.33 -1.37
CA ASP A 146 13.40 11.66 -2.52
C ASP A 146 12.14 12.40 -2.96
N VAL A 147 11.33 12.87 -2.02
CA VAL A 147 10.10 13.63 -2.30
C VAL A 147 10.41 14.95 -3.00
N GLU A 148 11.48 15.66 -2.60
CA GLU A 148 11.95 16.88 -3.25
C GLU A 148 12.42 16.62 -4.70
N GLU A 149 12.97 15.46 -5.01
CA GLU A 149 13.33 15.10 -6.38
C GLU A 149 12.09 14.98 -7.29
N TYR A 150 10.99 14.36 -6.82
CA TYR A 150 9.73 14.32 -7.58
C TYR A 150 9.20 15.71 -7.88
N ARG A 151 9.27 16.64 -6.91
CA ARG A 151 8.88 18.04 -7.07
C ARG A 151 9.74 18.75 -8.12
N ARG A 152 11.07 18.60 -8.04
CA ARG A 152 12.02 19.20 -8.99
C ARG A 152 11.77 18.76 -10.43
N PHE A 153 11.37 17.53 -10.65
CA PHE A 153 11.10 16.99 -11.98
C PHE A 153 9.65 17.14 -12.43
N ASN A 154 8.81 17.81 -11.63
CA ASN A 154 7.39 18.04 -11.91
C ASN A 154 6.65 16.76 -12.32
N ILE A 155 6.90 15.66 -11.59
CA ILE A 155 6.26 14.37 -11.81
C ILE A 155 4.95 14.36 -11.03
N PRO A 156 3.80 14.12 -11.69
CA PRO A 156 2.54 13.94 -10.99
C PRO A 156 2.66 12.86 -9.91
N THR A 157 2.45 13.21 -8.66
CA THR A 157 2.71 12.32 -7.51
C THR A 157 1.55 12.39 -6.52
N VAL A 158 1.10 11.23 -6.05
CA VAL A 158 0.15 11.07 -4.95
C VAL A 158 0.81 10.31 -3.82
N LEU A 159 0.76 10.85 -2.62
CA LEU A 159 1.30 10.24 -1.40
C LEU A 159 0.19 9.50 -0.66
N VAL A 160 0.44 8.27 -0.25
CA VAL A 160 -0.52 7.43 0.50
C VAL A 160 0.08 7.04 1.84
N ASP A 161 -0.63 7.36 2.92
CA ASP A 161 -0.21 7.08 4.31
C ASP A 161 1.19 7.65 4.62
N CYS A 162 1.52 8.80 4.04
CA CYS A 162 2.72 9.58 4.33
C CYS A 162 2.41 10.67 5.36
N TYR A 163 3.31 10.85 6.32
CA TYR A 163 3.25 11.87 7.35
C TYR A 163 4.50 12.78 7.26
N GLY A 164 4.45 13.91 7.94
CA GLY A 164 5.56 14.88 7.97
C GLY A 164 5.48 15.98 6.93
N SER A 165 6.49 16.86 6.91
CA SER A 165 6.56 18.07 6.07
C SER A 165 6.77 17.82 4.58
N SER A 166 7.06 16.58 4.19
CA SER A 166 7.29 16.20 2.81
C SER A 166 6.05 16.25 1.92
N GLY A 167 4.85 16.39 2.52
CA GLY A 167 3.58 16.42 1.77
C GLY A 167 3.22 17.74 1.09
N GLU A 168 3.90 18.85 1.41
CA GLU A 168 3.58 20.15 0.82
C GLU A 168 3.76 20.18 -0.69
N GLY A 169 2.68 20.53 -1.42
CA GLY A 169 2.68 20.58 -2.89
C GLY A 169 2.40 19.26 -3.60
N PHE A 170 2.05 18.20 -2.86
CA PHE A 170 1.53 16.95 -3.41
C PHE A 170 0.10 16.68 -2.94
N CYS A 171 -0.65 15.95 -3.74
CA CYS A 171 -1.90 15.37 -3.27
C CYS A 171 -1.58 14.20 -2.34
N SER A 172 -2.23 14.15 -1.19
CA SER A 172 -2.08 13.06 -0.23
C SER A 172 -3.41 12.41 0.13
N ILE A 173 -3.35 11.13 0.44
CA ILE A 173 -4.50 10.37 0.95
C ILE A 173 -4.03 9.49 2.11
N ARG A 174 -4.75 9.54 3.20
CA ARG A 174 -4.44 8.76 4.40
C ARG A 174 -5.68 8.52 5.26
N THR A 175 -5.53 7.71 6.27
CA THR A 175 -6.41 7.67 7.43
C THR A 175 -5.88 8.59 8.54
N ASP A 176 -6.68 8.91 9.53
CA ASP A 176 -6.18 9.50 10.77
C ASP A 176 -5.69 8.39 11.70
N ASP A 177 -4.45 7.95 11.49
CA ASP A 177 -3.86 6.82 12.22
C ASP A 177 -3.76 7.07 13.74
N ARG A 178 -3.63 8.34 14.17
CA ARG A 178 -3.66 8.68 15.60
C ARG A 178 -5.04 8.45 16.18
N LEU A 179 -6.09 8.90 15.49
CA LEU A 179 -7.46 8.62 15.88
C LEU A 179 -7.73 7.12 15.86
N GLY A 180 -7.23 6.38 14.86
CA GLY A 180 -7.39 4.93 14.76
C GLY A 180 -6.74 4.18 15.93
N GLY A 181 -5.51 4.53 16.30
CA GLY A 181 -4.83 3.99 17.47
C GLY A 181 -5.56 4.31 18.79
N TYR A 182 -6.11 5.52 18.90
CA TYR A 182 -6.97 5.91 20.02
C TYR A 182 -8.24 5.08 20.07
N MET A 183 -8.97 4.92 18.95
CA MET A 183 -10.20 4.13 18.88
C MET A 183 -9.97 2.68 19.30
N ALA A 184 -8.93 2.04 18.77
CA ALA A 184 -8.59 0.66 19.12
C ALA A 184 -8.29 0.50 20.61
N THR A 185 -7.47 1.38 21.15
CA THR A 185 -7.07 1.31 22.56
C THR A 185 -8.20 1.68 23.50
N LYS A 186 -8.96 2.72 23.15
CA LYS A 186 -10.16 3.12 23.92
C LYS A 186 -11.16 1.97 24.03
N TYR A 187 -11.42 1.26 22.93
CA TYR A 187 -12.31 0.10 22.95
C TYR A 187 -11.83 -0.96 23.95
N LEU A 188 -10.57 -1.30 23.98
CA LEU A 188 -10.01 -2.23 24.96
C LEU A 188 -10.13 -1.72 26.40
N LEU A 189 -9.95 -0.41 26.61
CA LEU A 189 -10.12 0.23 27.92
C LEU A 189 -11.59 0.23 28.37
N ASP A 190 -12.52 0.48 27.46
CA ASP A 190 -13.97 0.41 27.70
C ASP A 190 -14.41 -1.03 28.04
N MET A 191 -13.75 -2.03 27.45
CA MET A 191 -13.92 -3.45 27.78
C MET A 191 -13.29 -3.85 29.13
N GLY A 192 -12.70 -2.91 29.87
CA GLY A 192 -12.18 -3.12 31.24
C GLY A 192 -10.70 -3.43 31.30
N HIS A 193 -10.02 -3.61 30.19
CA HIS A 193 -8.57 -3.88 30.17
C HIS A 193 -7.76 -2.68 30.65
N ARG A 194 -6.70 -2.93 31.43
CA ARG A 194 -5.77 -1.89 31.94
C ARG A 194 -4.30 -2.24 31.71
N SER A 195 -4.01 -3.48 31.36
CA SER A 195 -2.66 -3.95 31.01
C SER A 195 -2.72 -4.40 29.55
N ILE A 196 -2.52 -3.43 28.66
CA ILE A 196 -2.65 -3.55 27.20
C ILE A 196 -1.26 -3.49 26.58
N ALA A 197 -0.87 -4.53 25.85
CA ALA A 197 0.34 -4.48 25.05
C ALA A 197 0.08 -3.82 23.69
N PHE A 198 1.08 -3.09 23.20
CA PHE A 198 1.12 -2.50 21.87
C PHE A 198 2.12 -3.28 21.02
N VAL A 199 1.68 -3.85 19.89
CA VAL A 199 2.51 -4.63 18.98
C VAL A 199 2.46 -4.01 17.59
N SER A 200 3.61 -3.61 17.06
CA SER A 200 3.66 -2.90 15.79
C SER A 200 4.90 -3.24 14.96
N GLY A 201 4.90 -2.85 13.69
CA GLY A 201 6.13 -2.64 12.95
C GLY A 201 6.94 -1.49 13.54
N GLU A 202 8.12 -1.25 12.98
CA GLU A 202 9.04 -0.21 13.45
C GLU A 202 8.33 1.13 13.72
N ILE A 203 8.54 1.67 14.92
CA ILE A 203 7.95 2.95 15.36
C ILE A 203 8.93 4.06 14.98
N LYS A 204 8.76 4.61 13.77
CA LYS A 204 9.54 5.76 13.30
C LYS A 204 8.70 7.02 13.37
N GLU A 205 9.32 8.11 13.81
CA GLU A 205 8.72 9.45 13.76
C GLU A 205 8.18 9.71 12.34
N ASP A 206 7.00 10.33 12.26
CA ASP A 206 6.27 10.57 11.01
C ASP A 206 5.81 9.31 10.24
N GLY A 207 5.82 8.13 10.85
CA GLY A 207 5.26 6.90 10.29
C GLY A 207 3.87 6.56 10.83
N VAL A 208 3.12 5.73 10.08
CA VAL A 208 1.78 5.25 10.49
C VAL A 208 1.79 4.58 11.87
N ASN A 209 2.80 3.76 12.16
CA ASN A 209 2.94 3.07 13.44
C ASN A 209 3.17 4.05 14.59
N TYR A 210 3.93 5.12 14.35
CA TYR A 210 4.13 6.18 15.34
C TYR A 210 2.83 6.92 15.63
N MET A 211 2.05 7.26 14.62
CA MET A 211 0.75 7.90 14.81
C MET A 211 -0.22 6.99 15.58
N ARG A 212 -0.30 5.70 15.25
CA ARG A 212 -1.10 4.71 16.01
C ARG A 212 -0.62 4.58 17.46
N TYR A 213 0.70 4.64 17.67
CA TYR A 213 1.28 4.64 19.01
C TYR A 213 0.90 5.89 19.82
N LEU A 214 0.93 7.08 19.20
CA LEU A 214 0.46 8.30 19.84
C LEU A 214 -1.01 8.20 20.25
N GLY A 215 -1.86 7.63 19.38
CA GLY A 215 -3.27 7.36 19.70
C GLY A 215 -3.44 6.39 20.87
N TYR A 216 -2.63 5.33 20.91
CA TYR A 216 -2.58 4.41 22.06
C TYR A 216 -2.22 5.14 23.36
N LEU A 217 -1.21 5.99 23.35
CA LEU A 217 -0.83 6.79 24.51
C LEU A 217 -1.91 7.78 24.95
N ASP A 218 -2.59 8.43 23.99
CA ASP A 218 -3.69 9.35 24.28
C ASP A 218 -4.84 8.65 25.00
N ALA A 219 -5.24 7.47 24.53
CA ALA A 219 -6.30 6.69 25.19
C ALA A 219 -5.89 6.23 26.60
N LEU A 220 -4.69 5.71 26.78
CA LEU A 220 -4.18 5.36 28.12
C LEU A 220 -4.21 6.56 29.08
N LYS A 221 -3.78 7.71 28.60
CA LYS A 221 -3.77 8.96 29.39
C LYS A 221 -5.16 9.38 29.81
N GLU A 222 -6.15 9.33 28.89
CA GLU A 222 -7.55 9.68 29.17
C GLU A 222 -8.14 8.81 30.28
N PHE A 223 -7.82 7.52 30.25
CA PHE A 223 -8.31 6.55 31.26
C PHE A 223 -7.45 6.49 32.54
N GLY A 224 -6.44 7.36 32.67
CA GLY A 224 -5.55 7.39 33.84
C GLY A 224 -4.66 6.14 33.96
N VAL A 225 -4.46 5.40 32.88
CA VAL A 225 -3.59 4.22 32.84
C VAL A 225 -2.16 4.64 32.53
N LYS A 226 -1.23 4.30 33.43
CA LYS A 226 0.19 4.60 33.21
C LYS A 226 0.77 3.74 32.10
N CYS A 227 1.37 4.37 31.10
CA CYS A 227 2.11 3.66 30.07
C CYS A 227 3.31 2.90 30.67
N ASP A 228 3.43 1.62 30.34
CA ASP A 228 4.59 0.78 30.67
C ASP A 228 5.32 0.46 29.35
N ALA A 229 6.46 1.08 29.11
CA ALA A 229 7.25 0.88 27.90
C ALA A 229 7.61 -0.60 27.64
N ARG A 230 7.61 -1.44 28.69
CA ARG A 230 7.84 -2.89 28.56
C ARG A 230 6.67 -3.63 27.90
N LEU A 231 5.57 -2.95 27.64
CA LEU A 231 4.40 -3.46 26.92
C LEU A 231 4.38 -3.02 25.45
N THR A 232 5.40 -2.30 25.01
CA THR A 232 5.58 -1.91 23.60
C THR A 232 6.56 -2.88 22.95
N PHE A 233 6.09 -3.54 21.89
CA PHE A 233 6.83 -4.49 21.08
C PHE A 233 6.84 -3.95 19.64
N ASP A 234 8.00 -3.53 19.17
CA ASP A 234 8.20 -3.04 17.83
C ASP A 234 9.20 -3.92 17.05
N GLY A 235 8.90 -4.12 15.78
CA GLY A 235 9.68 -4.97 14.89
C GLY A 235 9.27 -4.75 13.45
N TYR A 236 8.81 -5.77 12.77
CA TYR A 236 8.31 -5.65 11.40
C TYR A 236 6.80 -5.99 11.31
N VAL A 237 6.14 -5.54 10.24
CA VAL A 237 4.73 -5.86 10.01
C VAL A 237 4.63 -7.24 9.36
N GLY A 238 4.01 -8.19 10.03
CA GLY A 238 3.83 -9.51 9.44
C GLY A 238 3.32 -10.58 10.40
N PHE A 239 2.83 -11.66 9.81
CA PHE A 239 2.33 -12.83 10.55
C PHE A 239 3.39 -13.45 11.48
N SER A 240 4.62 -13.64 10.97
CA SER A 240 5.71 -14.26 11.73
C SER A 240 6.09 -13.42 12.94
N TYR A 241 6.18 -12.09 12.79
CA TYR A 241 6.46 -11.21 13.91
C TYR A 241 5.34 -11.25 14.97
N GLY A 242 4.08 -11.34 14.56
CA GLY A 242 2.96 -11.52 15.48
C GLY A 242 3.13 -12.79 16.35
N ALA A 243 3.53 -13.91 15.74
CA ALA A 243 3.79 -15.15 16.45
C ALA A 243 4.99 -15.05 17.42
N GLU A 244 6.08 -14.39 17.02
CA GLU A 244 7.26 -14.12 17.87
C GLU A 244 6.91 -13.22 19.08
N ALA A 245 6.12 -12.15 18.82
CA ALA A 245 5.63 -11.27 19.88
C ALA A 245 4.74 -12.03 20.88
N ALA A 246 3.89 -12.94 20.40
CA ALA A 246 3.03 -13.79 21.23
C ALA A 246 3.85 -14.67 22.19
N GLU A 247 4.94 -15.31 21.72
CA GLU A 247 5.85 -16.09 22.57
C GLU A 247 6.43 -15.21 23.69
N THR A 248 6.86 -14.00 23.34
CA THR A 248 7.44 -13.04 24.30
C THR A 248 6.41 -12.59 25.33
N ILE A 249 5.18 -12.30 24.89
CA ILE A 249 4.04 -11.94 25.76
C ILE A 249 3.71 -13.11 26.70
N ALA A 250 3.59 -14.32 26.19
CA ALA A 250 3.30 -15.51 27.00
C ALA A 250 4.38 -15.75 28.08
N ARG A 251 5.64 -15.64 27.68
CA ARG A 251 6.79 -15.76 28.59
C ARG A 251 6.77 -14.66 29.65
N SER A 252 6.48 -13.42 29.27
CA SER A 252 6.34 -12.28 30.17
C SER A 252 5.21 -12.52 31.17
N ASN A 253 4.05 -12.97 30.72
CA ASN A 253 2.88 -13.23 31.58
C ASN A 253 3.13 -14.29 32.64
N ARG A 254 4.00 -15.28 32.42
CA ARG A 254 4.38 -16.27 33.44
C ARG A 254 5.08 -15.63 34.65
N ARG A 255 5.76 -14.50 34.46
CA ARG A 255 6.61 -13.84 35.46
C ARG A 255 6.00 -12.55 36.05
N ARG A 256 5.02 -11.93 35.36
CA ARG A 256 4.43 -10.66 35.78
C ARG A 256 3.40 -10.87 36.88
N LYS A 257 3.38 -9.97 37.89
CA LYS A 257 2.27 -9.88 38.86
C LYS A 257 0.99 -9.40 38.16
N GLN A 258 1.11 -8.31 37.39
CA GLN A 258 0.01 -7.81 36.56
C GLN A 258 0.15 -8.40 35.15
N LYS A 259 -0.75 -9.31 34.82
CA LYS A 259 -0.78 -9.96 33.51
C LYS A 259 -1.18 -8.99 32.40
N ILE A 260 -0.63 -9.17 31.20
CA ILE A 260 -1.14 -8.55 29.99
C ILE A 260 -2.48 -9.23 29.69
N THR A 261 -3.54 -8.45 29.59
CA THR A 261 -4.91 -8.95 29.39
C THR A 261 -5.44 -8.65 28.00
N ALA A 262 -4.82 -7.70 27.30
CA ALA A 262 -5.15 -7.39 25.91
C ALA A 262 -3.91 -6.97 25.12
N VAL A 263 -4.01 -7.11 23.81
CA VAL A 263 -2.99 -6.66 22.84
C VAL A 263 -3.67 -5.82 21.75
N PHE A 264 -3.14 -4.65 21.47
CA PHE A 264 -3.43 -3.91 20.26
C PHE A 264 -2.28 -4.12 19.26
N ALA A 265 -2.57 -4.81 18.16
CA ALA A 265 -1.67 -4.98 17.03
C ALA A 265 -1.97 -3.95 15.94
N THR A 266 -0.96 -3.26 15.43
CA THR A 266 -1.14 -2.18 14.45
C THR A 266 -1.43 -2.66 13.02
N SER A 267 -1.59 -3.97 12.80
CA SER A 267 -2.10 -4.55 11.56
C SER A 267 -2.77 -5.89 11.81
N ASP A 268 -3.77 -6.22 11.03
CA ASP A 268 -4.50 -7.48 11.15
C ASP A 268 -3.62 -8.69 10.89
N ILE A 269 -2.71 -8.61 9.93
CA ILE A 269 -1.80 -9.73 9.64
C ILE A 269 -0.90 -10.05 10.84
N THR A 270 -0.46 -9.04 11.59
CA THR A 270 0.28 -9.21 12.84
C THR A 270 -0.63 -9.75 13.95
N ALA A 271 -1.87 -9.25 14.05
CA ALA A 271 -2.85 -9.73 15.02
C ALA A 271 -3.20 -11.21 14.83
N ILE A 272 -3.34 -11.66 13.58
CA ILE A 272 -3.60 -13.08 13.25
C ILE A 272 -2.38 -13.94 13.63
N GLY A 273 -1.18 -13.45 13.40
CA GLY A 273 0.05 -14.09 13.89
C GLY A 273 0.09 -14.21 15.41
N LEU A 274 -0.32 -13.14 16.12
CA LEU A 274 -0.45 -13.14 17.58
C LEU A 274 -1.44 -14.20 18.06
N ILE A 275 -2.65 -14.28 17.48
CA ILE A 275 -3.66 -15.29 17.85
C ILE A 275 -3.07 -16.68 17.71
N LYS A 276 -2.39 -16.98 16.60
CA LYS A 276 -1.73 -18.27 16.36
C LYS A 276 -0.64 -18.55 17.40
N GLY A 277 0.27 -17.61 17.62
CA GLY A 277 1.37 -17.77 18.55
C GLY A 277 0.93 -17.88 20.02
N LEU A 278 -0.13 -17.14 20.42
CA LEU A 278 -0.72 -17.29 21.77
C LEU A 278 -1.28 -18.70 21.97
N SER A 279 -2.03 -19.21 20.98
CA SER A 279 -2.57 -20.58 21.02
C SER A 279 -1.47 -21.63 21.14
N GLU A 280 -0.37 -21.50 20.41
CA GLU A 280 0.79 -22.39 20.49
C GLU A 280 1.51 -22.35 21.85
N ASN A 281 1.37 -21.24 22.58
CA ASN A 281 1.86 -21.07 23.93
C ASN A 281 0.84 -21.41 25.03
N GLY A 282 -0.30 -22.01 24.65
CA GLY A 282 -1.36 -22.45 25.56
C GLY A 282 -2.22 -21.34 26.12
N LEU A 283 -2.31 -20.20 25.42
CA LEU A 283 -3.17 -19.07 25.76
C LEU A 283 -4.28 -18.93 24.73
N SER A 284 -5.50 -18.84 25.16
CA SER A 284 -6.69 -18.69 24.31
C SER A 284 -7.06 -17.23 24.11
N VAL A 285 -7.50 -16.91 22.90
CA VAL A 285 -8.08 -15.62 22.53
C VAL A 285 -9.60 -15.84 22.36
N PRO A 286 -10.45 -15.04 23.01
CA PRO A 286 -10.14 -13.91 23.90
C PRO A 286 -9.99 -14.29 25.39
N ASP A 287 -10.06 -15.59 25.78
CA ASP A 287 -10.25 -16.00 27.16
C ASP A 287 -9.09 -15.66 28.09
N ASP A 288 -7.87 -15.80 27.66
CA ASP A 288 -6.70 -15.41 28.43
C ASP A 288 -6.21 -14.02 28.05
N ILE A 289 -6.24 -13.69 26.75
CA ILE A 289 -5.78 -12.41 26.22
C ILE A 289 -6.70 -11.99 25.07
N SER A 290 -7.27 -10.78 25.16
CA SER A 290 -7.98 -10.14 24.05
C SER A 290 -7.01 -9.60 23.01
N VAL A 291 -7.37 -9.72 21.71
CA VAL A 291 -6.53 -9.21 20.61
C VAL A 291 -7.36 -8.27 19.75
N MET A 292 -6.83 -7.06 19.53
CA MET A 292 -7.37 -6.00 18.68
C MET A 292 -6.44 -5.79 17.49
N GLY A 293 -7.00 -5.76 16.28
CA GLY A 293 -6.28 -5.52 15.04
C GLY A 293 -6.45 -4.11 14.46
N PHE A 294 -5.95 -3.94 13.24
CA PHE A 294 -6.09 -2.74 12.43
C PHE A 294 -6.00 -3.12 10.95
N ASP A 295 -6.83 -2.57 10.08
CA ASP A 295 -6.98 -2.66 8.63
C ASP A 295 -8.35 -3.18 8.18
N ASP A 296 -8.90 -4.20 8.84
CA ASP A 296 -10.06 -5.00 8.46
C ASP A 296 -9.88 -5.69 7.10
N ILE A 297 -8.77 -6.44 6.98
CA ILE A 297 -8.54 -7.32 5.84
C ILE A 297 -9.50 -8.52 5.88
N ASP A 298 -9.76 -9.16 4.73
CA ASP A 298 -10.68 -10.30 4.63
C ASP A 298 -10.37 -11.43 5.63
N TYR A 299 -9.11 -11.67 5.92
CA TYR A 299 -8.67 -12.68 6.90
C TYR A 299 -9.08 -12.35 8.35
N ALA A 300 -9.41 -11.08 8.66
CA ALA A 300 -9.89 -10.70 10.00
C ALA A 300 -11.23 -11.34 10.34
N GLU A 301 -12.10 -11.53 9.35
CA GLU A 301 -13.35 -12.25 9.50
C GLU A 301 -13.15 -13.78 9.47
N MET A 302 -12.20 -14.25 8.65
CA MET A 302 -11.99 -15.69 8.40
C MET A 302 -11.23 -16.40 9.53
N CYS A 303 -10.44 -15.67 10.33
CA CYS A 303 -9.69 -16.28 11.44
C CYS A 303 -10.61 -16.69 12.60
N VAL A 304 -10.10 -17.57 13.46
CA VAL A 304 -10.84 -18.05 14.64
C VAL A 304 -9.98 -17.82 15.88
N PRO A 305 -10.49 -16.98 16.81
CA PRO A 305 -11.73 -16.20 16.77
C PRO A 305 -11.68 -15.09 15.71
N GLY A 306 -12.85 -14.67 15.19
CA GLY A 306 -12.94 -13.53 14.27
C GLY A 306 -12.35 -12.27 14.92
N LEU A 307 -11.49 -11.56 14.20
CA LEU A 307 -10.69 -10.45 14.73
C LEU A 307 -11.48 -9.14 14.80
N THR A 308 -11.61 -8.60 16.00
CA THR A 308 -12.05 -7.22 16.26
C THR A 308 -10.95 -6.26 15.80
N THR A 309 -11.31 -5.27 14.97
CA THR A 309 -10.30 -4.44 14.29
C THR A 309 -10.80 -3.03 13.98
N VAL A 310 -9.93 -2.13 13.58
CA VAL A 310 -10.26 -0.83 12.99
C VAL A 310 -10.19 -0.92 11.48
N ARG A 311 -11.34 -0.75 10.82
CA ARG A 311 -11.42 -0.71 9.34
C ARG A 311 -10.93 0.62 8.81
N GLN A 312 -9.97 0.60 7.88
CA GLN A 312 -9.49 1.78 7.18
C GLN A 312 -9.93 1.87 5.71
N ASN A 313 -10.93 1.12 5.29
CA ASN A 313 -11.48 1.10 3.93
C ASN A 313 -10.42 1.16 2.80
N ILE A 314 -9.61 0.12 2.73
CA ILE A 314 -8.45 0.01 1.82
C ILE A 314 -8.86 0.17 0.35
N ILE A 315 -10.03 -0.39 -0.02
CA ILE A 315 -10.57 -0.31 -1.39
C ILE A 315 -10.86 1.15 -1.75
N LEU A 316 -11.57 1.90 -0.88
CA LEU A 316 -11.86 3.31 -1.11
C LEU A 316 -10.57 4.13 -1.20
N LYS A 317 -9.58 3.84 -0.34
CA LYS A 317 -8.26 4.49 -0.37
C LYS A 317 -7.58 4.29 -1.73
N GLY A 318 -7.59 3.08 -2.28
CA GLY A 318 -7.04 2.77 -3.59
C GLY A 318 -7.77 3.47 -4.74
N HIS A 319 -9.10 3.48 -4.72
CA HIS A 319 -9.91 4.20 -5.72
C HIS A 319 -9.65 5.71 -5.70
N GLU A 320 -9.61 6.32 -4.53
CA GLU A 320 -9.36 7.76 -4.41
C GLU A 320 -7.92 8.14 -4.79
N ALA A 321 -6.91 7.32 -4.42
CA ALA A 321 -5.54 7.52 -4.86
C ALA A 321 -5.43 7.50 -6.40
N ALA A 322 -6.12 6.56 -7.04
CA ALA A 322 -6.16 6.47 -8.50
C ALA A 322 -6.84 7.69 -9.15
N LYS A 323 -7.93 8.18 -8.59
CA LYS A 323 -8.59 9.41 -9.08
C LYS A 323 -7.71 10.65 -8.91
N LEU A 324 -7.02 10.76 -7.77
CA LEU A 324 -6.11 11.87 -7.50
C LEU A 324 -4.93 11.88 -8.50
N ILE A 325 -4.32 10.73 -8.80
CA ILE A 325 -3.21 10.70 -9.76
C ILE A 325 -3.68 11.02 -11.18
N ILE A 326 -4.89 10.61 -11.60
CA ILE A 326 -5.47 10.99 -12.90
C ILE A 326 -5.64 12.51 -12.98
N LYS A 327 -6.20 13.14 -11.95
CA LYS A 327 -6.35 14.60 -11.89
C LYS A 327 -5.01 15.31 -11.97
N ALA A 328 -4.02 14.85 -11.18
CA ALA A 328 -2.68 15.41 -11.18
C ALA A 328 -2.01 15.32 -12.57
N MET A 329 -2.16 14.19 -13.26
CA MET A 329 -1.63 14.00 -14.62
C MET A 329 -2.31 14.90 -15.66
N ASN A 330 -3.58 15.21 -15.47
CA ASN A 330 -4.35 16.12 -16.35
C ASN A 330 -4.10 17.61 -16.03
N GLY A 331 -3.41 17.93 -14.93
CA GLY A 331 -3.25 19.29 -14.44
C GLY A 331 -4.55 19.87 -13.87
N GLU A 332 -5.47 19.03 -13.44
CA GLU A 332 -6.72 19.42 -12.80
C GLU A 332 -6.47 19.73 -11.31
N GLU A 333 -7.27 20.66 -10.77
CA GLU A 333 -7.24 20.96 -9.34
C GLU A 333 -7.70 19.72 -8.53
N ALA A 334 -6.90 19.34 -7.54
CA ALA A 334 -7.18 18.22 -6.65
C ALA A 334 -7.00 18.67 -5.20
N ALA A 335 -7.71 18.00 -4.28
CA ALA A 335 -7.54 18.25 -2.86
C ALA A 335 -6.08 17.96 -2.45
N SER A 336 -5.49 18.87 -1.68
CA SER A 336 -4.13 18.70 -1.16
C SER A 336 -4.05 17.50 -0.20
N GLU A 337 -5.10 17.27 0.58
CA GLU A 337 -5.21 16.11 1.48
C GLU A 337 -6.62 15.50 1.42
N THR A 338 -6.68 14.18 1.42
CA THR A 338 -7.92 13.39 1.52
C THR A 338 -7.82 12.44 2.70
N ILE A 339 -8.71 12.56 3.68
CA ILE A 339 -8.76 11.67 4.84
C ILE A 339 -9.88 10.66 4.66
N ILE A 340 -9.54 9.37 4.66
CA ILE A 340 -10.48 8.26 4.59
C ILE A 340 -11.01 7.96 6.00
N PRO A 341 -12.34 7.92 6.19
CA PRO A 341 -12.92 7.62 7.49
C PRO A 341 -12.64 6.18 7.91
N MET A 342 -12.53 5.99 9.22
CA MET A 342 -12.33 4.69 9.85
C MET A 342 -13.55 4.26 10.63
N GLN A 343 -13.67 2.96 10.89
CA GLN A 343 -14.74 2.36 11.66
C GLN A 343 -14.23 1.22 12.54
N LEU A 344 -14.68 1.17 13.78
CA LEU A 344 -14.48 -0.01 14.63
C LEU A 344 -15.37 -1.15 14.11
N VAL A 345 -14.79 -2.33 13.98
CA VAL A 345 -15.48 -3.57 13.58
C VAL A 345 -15.33 -4.58 14.71
N GLU A 346 -16.40 -4.77 15.45
CA GLU A 346 -16.42 -5.71 16.57
C GLU A 346 -16.64 -7.13 16.07
N ARG A 347 -15.84 -8.07 16.59
CA ARG A 347 -15.95 -9.53 16.38
C ARG A 347 -15.72 -10.25 17.71
N SER A 348 -15.10 -11.43 17.68
CA SER A 348 -15.01 -12.30 18.85
C SER A 348 -13.62 -12.39 19.50
N SER A 349 -12.62 -11.64 19.03
CA SER A 349 -11.27 -11.67 19.60
C SER A 349 -11.05 -10.78 20.82
N VAL A 350 -12.06 -10.00 21.22
CA VAL A 350 -12.05 -9.16 22.42
C VAL A 350 -13.22 -9.52 23.29
N LYS A 351 -12.99 -9.69 24.59
CA LYS A 351 -14.04 -9.87 25.60
C LYS A 351 -13.94 -8.84 26.71
N LYS A 352 -15.02 -8.65 27.43
CA LYS A 352 -15.04 -7.83 28.64
C LYS A 352 -14.12 -8.44 29.70
N PHE A 353 -13.24 -7.62 30.26
CA PHE A 353 -12.38 -8.00 31.36
C PHE A 353 -13.01 -7.57 32.70
N GLU A 354 -13.40 -8.52 33.49
CA GLU A 354 -13.90 -8.28 34.86
C GLU A 354 -12.72 -8.46 35.81
N MET A 355 -12.30 -7.37 36.46
CA MET A 355 -11.41 -7.52 37.61
C MET A 355 -12.20 -8.20 38.70
N TYR A 356 -11.91 -9.46 38.98
CA TYR A 356 -12.37 -10.04 40.23
C TYR A 356 -11.77 -9.20 41.37
N ALA A 357 -12.62 -8.51 42.11
CA ALA A 357 -12.18 -7.95 43.40
C ALA A 357 -11.61 -9.13 44.19
N GLU A 358 -10.32 -9.10 44.50
CA GLU A 358 -9.76 -10.03 45.47
C GLU A 358 -10.64 -9.84 46.73
N VAL A 359 -11.40 -10.88 47.07
CA VAL A 359 -12.14 -10.94 48.34
C VAL A 359 -11.05 -10.96 49.41
N THR A 360 -10.86 -9.81 50.04
CA THR A 360 -9.98 -9.62 51.22
C THR A 360 -10.47 -10.48 52.39
#